data_7531b3a822a894061beea218423abd1e
#
_entry.id   7531b3a822a894061beea218423abd1e
#
_cell.length_a   1.000
_cell.length_b   1.000
_cell.length_c   1.000
_cell.angle_alpha   90.00
_cell.angle_beta   90.00
_cell.angle_gamma   90.00
#
_symmetry.space_group_name_H-M   'P 1'
#
loop_
_entity.id
_entity.type
_entity.pdbx_description
1 polymer ?
#
loop_
_entity_poly.entity_id
_entity_poly.type
_entity_poly.pdbx_seq_one_letter_code
_entity_poly.pdbx_strand_id
1 'polypeptide(L)'
;MNRSNLSSADQALFAAEPPKLSLSQAEDLARDHYGLAVRASILSSERDQNFLLRGADGRAYVLKATHPAEDPAVTDFHTQAQLRLMRAGGQPPVPHLLPRLAGDYVHWHDDASGARRAIRLMTFVDGVPLHQVARTPAQHRALGRALAQFDLALADFDHAMAGHELMWDLQRADQLADLLPKIPQADRRRLAERQLERFVTDLRPRLGALRRQVIHNDLNPYNVMVARDRPDQVAALLDFGDMVRAPLAQDLAVAGAYLLDDAPNPCRWRCASAWPAITRRCR
;
A
#
# COMPACT_ATOMS: atom_id res chain seq x y z
N MET A 1 -0.05 -22.85 -11.51
CA MET A 1 1.13 -22.06 -11.10
C MET A 1 2.20 -23.02 -10.64
N ASN A 2 3.37 -23.00 -11.25
CA ASN A 2 4.49 -23.74 -10.72
C ASN A 2 5.03 -22.95 -9.52
N ARG A 3 4.88 -23.48 -8.30
CA ARG A 3 5.20 -22.80 -7.03
C ARG A 3 6.71 -22.62 -6.79
N SER A 4 7.56 -23.07 -7.71
CA SER A 4 9.01 -23.18 -7.49
C SER A 4 9.81 -21.86 -7.56
N ASN A 5 9.21 -20.76 -8.02
CA ASN A 5 9.91 -19.45 -8.17
C ASN A 5 9.34 -18.34 -7.28
N LEU A 6 8.41 -18.66 -6.39
CA LEU A 6 7.92 -17.71 -5.39
C LEU A 6 8.78 -17.85 -4.14
N SER A 7 9.02 -16.74 -3.43
CA SER A 7 9.63 -16.82 -2.10
C SER A 7 8.77 -17.67 -1.16
N SER A 8 9.38 -18.21 -0.10
CA SER A 8 8.63 -18.99 0.89
C SER A 8 7.49 -18.17 1.52
N ALA A 9 7.67 -16.86 1.67
CA ALA A 9 6.67 -15.94 2.17
C ALA A 9 5.51 -15.77 1.17
N ASP A 10 5.80 -15.59 -0.13
CA ASP A 10 4.77 -15.47 -1.15
C ASP A 10 3.98 -16.79 -1.32
N GLN A 11 4.67 -17.94 -1.22
CA GLN A 11 4.02 -19.26 -1.25
C GLN A 11 3.06 -19.45 -0.08
N ALA A 12 3.42 -18.97 1.11
CA ALA A 12 2.57 -19.03 2.30
C ALA A 12 1.35 -18.10 2.18
N LEU A 13 1.51 -16.94 1.56
CA LEU A 13 0.40 -16.00 1.30
C LEU A 13 -0.66 -16.57 0.35
N PHE A 14 -0.29 -17.50 -0.54
CA PHE A 14 -1.22 -18.19 -1.46
C PHE A 14 -1.61 -19.59 -0.97
N ALA A 15 -1.17 -20.00 0.22
CA ALA A 15 -1.62 -21.23 0.87
C ALA A 15 -3.08 -21.11 1.36
N ALA A 16 -3.63 -22.16 1.96
CA ALA A 16 -5.00 -22.18 2.46
C ALA A 16 -5.31 -20.93 3.32
N GLU A 17 -6.50 -20.35 3.13
CA GLU A 17 -6.94 -19.18 3.92
C GLU A 17 -6.82 -19.48 5.44
N PRO A 18 -6.12 -18.62 6.20
CA PRO A 18 -6.03 -18.81 7.65
C PRO A 18 -7.40 -18.62 8.30
N PRO A 19 -7.64 -19.19 9.47
CA PRO A 19 -8.85 -18.95 10.26
C PRO A 19 -9.12 -17.44 10.37
N LYS A 20 -10.34 -17.01 10.06
CA LYS A 20 -10.73 -15.61 10.12
C LYS A 20 -11.19 -15.25 11.53
N LEU A 21 -10.79 -14.08 12.03
CA LEU A 21 -11.38 -13.50 13.22
C LEU A 21 -12.87 -13.22 12.98
N SER A 22 -13.72 -13.52 13.95
CA SER A 22 -15.13 -13.14 13.95
C SER A 22 -15.31 -11.66 14.27
N LEU A 23 -16.51 -11.13 14.00
CA LEU A 23 -16.86 -9.75 14.39
C LEU A 23 -16.78 -9.56 15.91
N SER A 24 -17.25 -10.54 16.69
CA SER A 24 -17.16 -10.49 18.14
C SER A 24 -15.71 -10.46 18.64
N GLN A 25 -14.81 -11.25 18.05
CA GLN A 25 -13.39 -11.20 18.39
C GLN A 25 -12.77 -9.84 18.08
N ALA A 26 -13.15 -9.21 16.95
CA ALA A 26 -12.69 -7.86 16.63
C ALA A 26 -13.20 -6.81 17.62
N GLU A 27 -14.46 -6.93 18.09
CA GLU A 27 -15.04 -6.07 19.13
C GLU A 27 -14.35 -6.28 20.49
N ASP A 28 -14.05 -7.55 20.85
CA ASP A 28 -13.33 -7.90 22.08
C ASP A 28 -11.90 -7.34 22.06
N LEU A 29 -11.17 -7.51 20.96
CA LEU A 29 -9.82 -6.94 20.78
C LEU A 29 -9.83 -5.41 20.91
N ALA A 30 -10.84 -4.73 20.35
CA ALA A 30 -10.97 -3.29 20.48
C ALA A 30 -11.23 -2.86 21.91
N ARG A 31 -12.08 -3.56 22.63
CA ARG A 31 -12.38 -3.30 24.04
C ARG A 31 -11.17 -3.56 24.94
N ASP A 32 -10.55 -4.73 24.81
CA ASP A 32 -9.53 -5.21 25.74
C ASP A 32 -8.18 -4.50 25.55
N HIS A 33 -7.85 -4.11 24.33
CA HIS A 33 -6.55 -3.49 24.02
C HIS A 33 -6.59 -1.99 23.77
N TYR A 34 -7.77 -1.42 23.43
CA TYR A 34 -7.91 0.00 23.13
C TYR A 34 -8.97 0.71 23.96
N GLY A 35 -9.70 -0.03 24.83
CA GLY A 35 -10.75 0.55 25.67
C GLY A 35 -11.97 1.04 24.90
N LEU A 36 -12.23 0.49 23.71
CA LEU A 36 -13.29 0.96 22.82
C LEU A 36 -14.49 0.03 22.83
N ALA A 37 -15.66 0.57 23.16
CA ALA A 37 -16.95 -0.09 22.97
C ALA A 37 -17.47 0.22 21.57
N VAL A 38 -17.38 -0.76 20.66
CA VAL A 38 -17.66 -0.59 19.23
C VAL A 38 -18.47 -1.73 18.66
N ARG A 39 -19.04 -1.51 17.47
CA ARG A 39 -19.60 -2.56 16.61
C ARG A 39 -18.72 -2.74 15.38
N ALA A 40 -18.38 -4.00 15.09
CA ALA A 40 -17.54 -4.39 13.97
C ALA A 40 -18.35 -4.76 12.73
N SER A 41 -17.81 -4.43 11.56
CA SER A 41 -18.24 -4.94 10.27
C SER A 41 -17.02 -5.22 9.41
N ILE A 42 -17.12 -6.15 8.42
CA ILE A 42 -15.98 -6.52 7.57
C ILE A 42 -15.74 -5.42 6.53
N LEU A 43 -14.46 -5.08 6.33
CA LEU A 43 -13.97 -4.35 5.18
C LEU A 43 -13.27 -5.32 4.22
N SER A 44 -13.46 -5.10 2.90
CA SER A 44 -12.75 -5.86 1.88
C SER A 44 -11.25 -5.64 1.97
N SER A 45 -10.46 -6.71 1.85
CA SER A 45 -9.01 -6.68 1.72
C SER A 45 -8.52 -7.93 0.99
N GLU A 46 -7.34 -7.86 0.41
CA GLU A 46 -6.77 -8.96 -0.39
C GLU A 46 -6.07 -10.01 0.47
N ARG A 47 -5.23 -9.58 1.41
CA ARG A 47 -4.36 -10.45 2.22
C ARG A 47 -4.72 -10.43 3.70
N ASP A 48 -4.89 -9.26 4.24
CA ASP A 48 -5.17 -9.03 5.65
C ASP A 48 -6.67 -9.19 5.94
N GLN A 49 -7.05 -9.15 7.20
CA GLN A 49 -8.44 -9.05 7.58
C GLN A 49 -8.69 -7.68 8.22
N ASN A 50 -9.55 -6.87 7.59
CA ASN A 50 -9.85 -5.53 8.04
C ASN A 50 -11.29 -5.42 8.57
N PHE A 51 -11.46 -4.71 9.68
CA PHE A 51 -12.77 -4.44 10.27
C PHE A 51 -12.99 -2.93 10.38
N LEU A 52 -14.15 -2.47 9.95
CA LEU A 52 -14.66 -1.16 10.32
C LEU A 52 -15.31 -1.27 11.70
N LEU A 53 -14.81 -0.50 12.64
CA LEU A 53 -15.32 -0.40 14.01
C LEU A 53 -16.05 0.93 14.18
N ARG A 54 -17.29 0.92 14.66
CA ARG A 54 -18.08 2.12 14.93
C ARG A 54 -18.46 2.20 16.41
N GLY A 55 -18.08 3.30 17.06
CA GLY A 55 -18.49 3.65 18.41
C GLY A 55 -19.88 4.27 18.44
N ALA A 56 -20.54 4.20 19.60
CA ALA A 56 -21.82 4.87 19.82
C ALA A 56 -21.71 6.41 19.74
N ASP A 57 -20.52 6.96 19.92
CA ASP A 57 -20.19 8.38 19.78
C ASP A 57 -20.05 8.84 18.32
N GLY A 58 -20.29 7.95 17.35
CA GLY A 58 -20.15 8.20 15.92
C GLY A 58 -18.72 8.11 15.39
N ARG A 59 -17.72 7.93 16.23
CA ARG A 59 -16.33 7.72 15.78
C ARG A 59 -16.19 6.37 15.09
N ALA A 60 -15.32 6.33 14.09
CA ALA A 60 -15.03 5.12 13.36
C ALA A 60 -13.53 4.85 13.30
N TYR A 61 -13.18 3.57 13.26
CA TYR A 61 -11.79 3.09 13.24
C TYR A 61 -11.66 1.93 12.28
N VAL A 62 -10.43 1.61 11.89
CA VAL A 62 -10.10 0.38 11.16
C VAL A 62 -9.21 -0.48 12.06
N LEU A 63 -9.67 -1.68 12.37
CA LEU A 63 -8.84 -2.71 12.99
C LEU A 63 -8.30 -3.59 11.88
N LYS A 64 -6.99 -3.64 11.75
CA LYS A 64 -6.26 -4.44 10.77
C LYS A 64 -5.63 -5.64 11.49
N ALA A 65 -5.98 -6.83 11.06
CA ALA A 65 -5.35 -8.08 11.45
C ALA A 65 -4.51 -8.59 10.29
N THR A 66 -3.19 -8.59 10.44
CA THR A 66 -2.27 -9.01 9.37
C THR A 66 -2.41 -10.48 9.03
N HIS A 67 -2.04 -10.85 7.82
CA HIS A 67 -1.96 -12.27 7.45
C HIS A 67 -0.93 -12.98 8.34
N PRO A 68 -1.21 -14.19 8.89
CA PRO A 68 -0.28 -14.89 9.79
C PRO A 68 1.08 -15.25 9.18
N ALA A 69 1.17 -15.31 7.86
CA ALA A 69 2.44 -15.57 7.15
C ALA A 69 3.29 -14.30 6.99
N GLU A 70 2.81 -13.11 7.40
CA GLU A 70 3.64 -11.92 7.37
C GLU A 70 4.73 -12.00 8.44
N ASP A 71 5.97 -11.73 8.05
CA ASP A 71 7.10 -11.67 8.97
C ASP A 71 6.86 -10.55 10.01
N PRO A 72 6.96 -10.86 11.33
CA PRO A 72 6.84 -9.85 12.38
C PRO A 72 7.77 -8.64 12.20
N ALA A 73 8.95 -8.82 11.62
CA ALA A 73 9.88 -7.74 11.36
C ALA A 73 9.41 -6.83 10.20
N VAL A 74 8.67 -7.37 9.23
CA VAL A 74 8.00 -6.58 8.18
C VAL A 74 6.82 -5.80 8.77
N THR A 75 6.03 -6.41 9.66
CA THR A 75 4.98 -5.69 10.41
C THR A 75 5.57 -4.52 11.21
N ASP A 76 6.73 -4.69 11.85
CA ASP A 76 7.42 -3.60 12.57
C ASP A 76 7.85 -2.50 11.60
N PHE A 77 8.45 -2.85 10.47
CA PHE A 77 8.80 -1.90 9.41
C PHE A 77 7.61 -1.03 8.99
N HIS A 78 6.47 -1.65 8.65
CA HIS A 78 5.26 -0.92 8.26
C HIS A 78 4.74 -0.03 9.39
N THR A 79 4.81 -0.50 10.64
CA THR A 79 4.38 0.26 11.82
C THR A 79 5.26 1.48 12.05
N GLN A 80 6.59 1.33 12.00
CA GLN A 80 7.54 2.43 12.19
C GLN A 80 7.44 3.46 11.05
N ALA A 81 7.27 3.02 9.81
CA ALA A 81 7.05 3.91 8.67
C ALA A 81 5.76 4.73 8.86
N GLN A 82 4.65 4.10 9.26
CA GLN A 82 3.40 4.81 9.50
C GLN A 82 3.51 5.80 10.66
N LEU A 83 4.20 5.46 11.75
CA LEU A 83 4.49 6.37 12.85
C LEU A 83 5.36 7.56 12.40
N ARG A 84 6.33 7.34 11.51
CA ARG A 84 7.14 8.41 10.90
C ARG A 84 6.27 9.35 10.09
N LEU A 85 5.37 8.83 9.23
CA LEU A 85 4.43 9.61 8.43
C LEU A 85 3.52 10.49 9.30
N MET A 86 3.00 9.95 10.40
CA MET A 86 2.13 10.67 11.34
C MET A 86 2.84 11.84 12.03
N ARG A 87 4.15 11.73 12.26
CA ARG A 87 4.98 12.76 12.96
C ARG A 87 5.60 13.78 12.02
N ALA A 88 5.51 13.54 10.71
CA ALA A 88 6.19 14.38 9.73
C ALA A 88 5.58 15.78 9.65
N GLY A 89 6.45 16.78 9.54
CA GLY A 89 6.07 18.13 9.14
C GLY A 89 5.48 18.12 7.72
N GLY A 90 4.39 18.84 7.49
CA GLY A 90 3.69 18.85 6.20
C GLY A 90 2.63 17.76 6.05
N GLN A 91 2.45 16.93 7.05
CA GLN A 91 1.37 15.95 7.27
C GLN A 91 0.85 15.30 5.96
N PRO A 92 1.52 14.26 5.44
CA PRO A 92 0.94 13.49 4.36
C PRO A 92 -0.43 12.95 4.82
N PRO A 93 -1.45 12.95 3.96
CA PRO A 93 -2.78 12.48 4.33
C PRO A 93 -2.74 10.94 4.48
N VAL A 94 -2.60 10.46 5.71
CA VAL A 94 -2.55 9.02 6.05
C VAL A 94 -3.44 8.73 7.25
N PRO A 95 -4.00 7.51 7.37
CA PRO A 95 -4.65 7.08 8.60
C PRO A 95 -3.64 7.07 9.77
N HIS A 96 -4.09 7.48 10.94
CA HIS A 96 -3.24 7.51 12.13
C HIS A 96 -3.39 6.23 12.94
N LEU A 97 -2.28 5.58 13.29
CA LEU A 97 -2.27 4.50 14.26
C LEU A 97 -2.69 5.02 15.65
N LEU A 98 -3.51 4.24 16.34
CA LEU A 98 -3.87 4.52 17.72
C LEU A 98 -3.07 3.62 18.66
N PRO A 99 -2.51 4.20 19.75
CA PRO A 99 -1.81 3.41 20.75
C PRO A 99 -2.79 2.50 21.50
N ARG A 100 -2.32 1.33 21.89
CA ARG A 100 -3.01 0.45 22.83
C ARG A 100 -3.00 1.06 24.23
N LEU A 101 -3.82 0.52 25.11
CA LEU A 101 -3.79 0.86 26.55
C LEU A 101 -2.41 0.60 27.19
N ALA A 102 -1.64 -0.33 26.63
CA ALA A 102 -0.26 -0.61 27.03
C ALA A 102 0.78 0.42 26.54
N GLY A 103 0.37 1.38 25.67
CA GLY A 103 1.23 2.45 25.15
C GLY A 103 1.97 2.13 23.85
N ASP A 104 1.96 0.90 23.39
CA ASP A 104 2.49 0.47 22.10
C ASP A 104 1.41 0.47 21.00
N TYR A 105 1.74 0.03 19.77
CA TYR A 105 0.82 0.12 18.62
C TYR A 105 0.43 -1.23 18.01
N VAL A 106 1.03 -2.34 18.47
CA VAL A 106 0.81 -3.68 17.91
C VAL A 106 0.45 -4.65 19.02
N HIS A 107 -0.71 -5.31 18.88
CA HIS A 107 -1.04 -6.48 19.68
C HIS A 107 -0.78 -7.74 18.86
N TRP A 108 -0.06 -8.70 19.43
CA TRP A 108 0.13 -10.01 18.84
C TRP A 108 -0.95 -10.96 19.35
N HIS A 109 -1.82 -11.39 18.46
CA HIS A 109 -2.93 -12.31 18.74
C HIS A 109 -2.59 -13.70 18.22
N ASP A 110 -2.59 -14.67 19.12
CA ASP A 110 -2.48 -16.10 18.80
C ASP A 110 -3.88 -16.69 18.73
N ASP A 111 -4.26 -17.26 17.58
CA ASP A 111 -5.56 -17.89 17.41
C ASP A 111 -5.55 -19.37 17.89
N ALA A 112 -6.73 -20.01 17.92
CA ALA A 112 -6.88 -21.39 18.38
C ALA A 112 -6.08 -22.42 17.52
N SER A 113 -5.66 -22.07 16.31
CA SER A 113 -4.81 -22.90 15.46
C SER A 113 -3.32 -22.72 15.74
N GLY A 114 -2.95 -21.78 16.63
CA GLY A 114 -1.57 -21.37 16.90
C GLY A 114 -1.00 -20.38 15.85
N ALA A 115 -1.83 -19.89 14.93
CA ALA A 115 -1.40 -18.86 13.99
C ALA A 115 -1.37 -17.48 14.67
N ARG A 116 -0.22 -16.81 14.58
CA ARG A 116 0.04 -15.51 15.20
C ARG A 116 -0.12 -14.39 14.21
N ARG A 117 -0.86 -13.35 14.57
CA ARG A 117 -1.07 -12.18 13.72
C ARG A 117 -0.96 -10.87 14.48
N ALA A 118 -0.52 -9.82 13.81
CA ALA A 118 -0.48 -8.49 14.38
C ALA A 118 -1.85 -7.80 14.25
N ILE A 119 -2.31 -7.22 15.34
CA ILE A 119 -3.53 -6.40 15.40
C ILE A 119 -3.10 -4.95 15.58
N ARG A 120 -3.54 -4.09 14.68
CA ARG A 120 -3.31 -2.63 14.73
C ARG A 120 -4.63 -1.90 14.58
N LEU A 121 -4.79 -0.82 15.29
CA LEU A 121 -5.95 0.06 15.18
C LEU A 121 -5.55 1.40 14.58
N MET A 122 -6.34 1.90 13.65
CA MET A 122 -6.09 3.19 13.01
C MET A 122 -7.40 3.98 12.84
N THR A 123 -7.27 5.29 12.65
CA THR A 123 -8.40 6.14 12.35
C THR A 123 -9.05 5.72 11.03
N PHE A 124 -10.38 5.72 11.00
CA PHE A 124 -11.12 5.60 9.74
C PHE A 124 -11.10 6.94 9.02
N VAL A 125 -10.84 6.92 7.71
CA VAL A 125 -10.92 8.11 6.87
C VAL A 125 -12.23 8.08 6.11
N ASP A 126 -13.11 9.05 6.39
CA ASP A 126 -14.32 9.22 5.60
C ASP A 126 -13.98 9.85 4.26
N GLY A 127 -14.50 9.28 3.19
CA GLY A 127 -14.21 9.71 1.83
C GLY A 127 -14.80 8.76 0.80
N VAL A 128 -14.37 8.94 -0.44
CA VAL A 128 -14.72 8.08 -1.57
C VAL A 128 -13.42 7.57 -2.20
N PRO A 129 -13.30 6.26 -2.50
CA PRO A 129 -12.15 5.75 -3.23
C PRO A 129 -11.98 6.43 -4.60
N LEU A 130 -10.74 6.75 -4.96
CA LEU A 130 -10.43 7.48 -6.19
C LEU A 130 -10.94 6.78 -7.46
N HIS A 131 -11.03 5.45 -7.47
CA HIS A 131 -11.57 4.68 -8.61
C HIS A 131 -13.07 4.90 -8.84
N GLN A 132 -13.81 5.44 -7.85
CA GLN A 132 -15.25 5.67 -7.93
C GLN A 132 -15.62 7.08 -8.37
N VAL A 133 -14.65 7.96 -8.59
CA VAL A 133 -14.88 9.35 -8.97
C VAL A 133 -14.32 9.67 -10.36
N ALA A 134 -14.89 10.66 -11.03
CA ALA A 134 -14.41 11.13 -12.32
C ALA A 134 -12.99 11.69 -12.18
N ARG A 135 -12.11 11.36 -13.12
CA ARG A 135 -10.72 11.80 -13.13
C ARG A 135 -10.60 13.20 -13.71
N THR A 136 -9.92 14.08 -12.98
CA THR A 136 -9.70 15.48 -13.39
C THR A 136 -8.22 15.88 -13.27
N PRO A 137 -7.75 16.89 -14.04
CA PRO A 137 -6.39 17.41 -13.88
C PRO A 137 -6.12 17.99 -12.48
N ALA A 138 -7.13 18.54 -11.81
CA ALA A 138 -6.99 19.04 -10.44
C ALA A 138 -6.72 17.90 -9.46
N GLN A 139 -7.44 16.79 -9.60
CA GLN A 139 -7.27 15.57 -8.81
C GLN A 139 -5.89 14.94 -9.02
N HIS A 140 -5.38 14.87 -10.28
CA HIS A 140 -4.03 14.37 -10.56
C HIS A 140 -2.95 15.23 -9.89
N ARG A 141 -3.12 16.57 -9.89
CA ARG A 141 -2.21 17.47 -9.16
C ARG A 141 -2.28 17.28 -7.65
N ALA A 142 -3.48 17.02 -7.11
CA ALA A 142 -3.66 16.75 -5.68
C ALA A 142 -2.99 15.43 -5.28
N LEU A 143 -3.15 14.38 -6.09
CA LEU A 143 -2.48 13.10 -5.90
C LEU A 143 -0.95 13.25 -5.94
N GLY A 144 -0.42 13.95 -6.94
CA GLY A 144 1.02 14.22 -7.02
C GLY A 144 1.57 15.02 -5.82
N ARG A 145 0.78 15.94 -5.24
CA ARG A 145 1.16 16.63 -4.00
C ARG A 145 1.15 15.70 -2.79
N ALA A 146 0.12 14.86 -2.68
CA ALA A 146 0.01 13.91 -1.56
C ALA A 146 1.15 12.89 -1.60
N LEU A 147 1.47 12.32 -2.77
CA LEU A 147 2.62 11.44 -2.96
C LEU A 147 3.94 12.14 -2.61
N ALA A 148 4.15 13.38 -3.07
CA ALA A 148 5.36 14.13 -2.73
C ALA A 148 5.49 14.40 -1.22
N GLN A 149 4.39 14.64 -0.50
CA GLN A 149 4.40 14.79 0.95
C GLN A 149 4.77 13.46 1.64
N PHE A 150 4.22 12.36 1.15
CA PHE A 150 4.53 11.01 1.63
C PHE A 150 6.02 10.69 1.45
N ASP A 151 6.55 10.86 0.25
CA ASP A 151 7.94 10.59 -0.10
C ASP A 151 8.92 11.46 0.70
N LEU A 152 8.61 12.76 0.87
CA LEU A 152 9.42 13.67 1.67
C LEU A 152 9.44 13.29 3.16
N ALA A 153 8.32 12.80 3.69
CA ALA A 153 8.24 12.37 5.08
C ALA A 153 9.09 11.12 5.37
N LEU A 154 9.34 10.28 4.34
CA LEU A 154 10.14 9.07 4.41
C LEU A 154 11.57 9.23 3.84
N ALA A 155 11.98 10.44 3.44
CA ALA A 155 13.23 10.64 2.70
C ALA A 155 14.49 10.16 3.45
N ASP A 156 14.50 10.26 4.77
CA ASP A 156 15.56 9.84 5.69
C ASP A 156 15.17 8.65 6.59
N PHE A 157 14.00 8.05 6.31
CA PHE A 157 13.55 6.87 7.04
C PHE A 157 14.27 5.64 6.54
N ASP A 158 14.79 4.84 7.48
CA ASP A 158 15.42 3.56 7.23
C ASP A 158 14.96 2.50 8.22
N HIS A 159 14.95 1.24 7.78
CA HIS A 159 14.62 0.09 8.60
C HIS A 159 15.30 -1.15 8.03
N ALA A 160 15.69 -2.10 8.89
CA ALA A 160 16.37 -3.32 8.48
C ALA A 160 15.55 -4.13 7.43
N MET A 161 14.22 -4.10 7.54
CA MET A 161 13.31 -4.79 6.63
C MET A 161 12.87 -3.95 5.43
N ALA A 162 13.39 -2.73 5.24
CA ALA A 162 13.01 -1.91 4.09
C ALA A 162 13.38 -2.53 2.74
N GLY A 163 14.34 -3.46 2.72
CA GLY A 163 14.76 -4.20 1.52
C GLY A 163 14.17 -5.62 1.42
N HIS A 164 13.08 -5.93 2.14
CA HIS A 164 12.44 -7.24 2.07
C HIS A 164 11.99 -7.58 0.65
N GLU A 165 11.81 -8.86 0.37
CA GLU A 165 11.40 -9.31 -0.95
C GLU A 165 9.89 -9.15 -1.13
N LEU A 166 9.52 -8.52 -2.26
CA LEU A 166 8.14 -8.33 -2.65
C LEU A 166 7.99 -8.73 -4.13
N MET A 167 7.04 -9.62 -4.44
CA MET A 167 6.88 -10.18 -5.78
C MET A 167 6.55 -9.13 -6.84
N TRP A 168 5.77 -8.11 -6.48
CA TRP A 168 5.39 -7.01 -7.40
C TRP A 168 6.30 -5.79 -7.30
N ASP A 169 7.45 -5.90 -6.65
CA ASP A 169 8.46 -4.85 -6.74
C ASP A 169 8.99 -4.75 -8.17
N LEU A 170 8.80 -3.60 -8.81
CA LEU A 170 9.23 -3.36 -10.18
C LEU A 170 10.73 -3.62 -10.39
N GLN A 171 11.56 -3.43 -9.36
CA GLN A 171 12.99 -3.74 -9.44
C GLN A 171 13.27 -5.22 -9.75
N ARG A 172 12.30 -6.11 -9.49
CA ARG A 172 12.37 -7.56 -9.68
C ARG A 172 11.56 -8.05 -10.88
N ALA A 173 11.17 -7.14 -11.78
CA ALA A 173 10.34 -7.49 -12.92
C ALA A 173 10.97 -8.58 -13.82
N ASP A 174 12.30 -8.70 -13.84
CA ASP A 174 13.00 -9.79 -14.53
C ASP A 174 12.63 -11.19 -14.04
N GLN A 175 12.22 -11.33 -12.77
CA GLN A 175 11.75 -12.61 -12.20
C GLN A 175 10.41 -13.06 -12.81
N LEU A 176 9.69 -12.20 -13.51
CA LEU A 176 8.44 -12.54 -14.18
C LEU A 176 8.63 -13.30 -15.51
N ALA A 177 9.86 -13.45 -15.98
CA ALA A 177 10.16 -14.13 -17.25
C ALA A 177 9.50 -15.52 -17.36
N ASP A 178 9.55 -16.32 -16.29
CA ASP A 178 8.99 -17.67 -16.23
C ASP A 178 7.45 -17.68 -16.26
N LEU A 179 6.80 -16.53 -16.06
CA LEU A 179 5.35 -16.39 -16.10
C LEU A 179 4.85 -16.02 -17.51
N LEU A 180 5.69 -15.49 -18.38
CA LEU A 180 5.31 -15.05 -19.73
C LEU A 180 4.63 -16.16 -20.56
N PRO A 181 5.11 -17.44 -20.55
CA PRO A 181 4.45 -18.53 -21.28
C PRO A 181 3.02 -18.79 -20.82
N LYS A 182 2.62 -18.35 -19.60
CA LYS A 182 1.27 -18.51 -19.06
C LYS A 182 0.27 -17.50 -19.59
N ILE A 183 0.71 -16.49 -20.35
CA ILE A 183 -0.17 -15.55 -21.06
C ILE A 183 -0.72 -16.26 -22.30
N PRO A 184 -2.02 -16.59 -22.36
CA PRO A 184 -2.54 -17.42 -23.43
C PRO A 184 -2.60 -16.67 -24.78
N GLN A 185 -2.82 -15.36 -24.77
CA GLN A 185 -2.90 -14.55 -25.99
C GLN A 185 -1.49 -14.22 -26.52
N ALA A 186 -1.16 -14.75 -27.70
CA ALA A 186 0.16 -14.63 -28.31
C ALA A 186 0.61 -13.15 -28.48
N ASP A 187 -0.31 -12.26 -28.87
CA ASP A 187 0.02 -10.84 -29.07
C ASP A 187 0.34 -10.14 -27.74
N ARG A 188 -0.42 -10.42 -26.69
CA ARG A 188 -0.15 -9.89 -25.35
C ARG A 188 1.14 -10.44 -24.78
N ARG A 189 1.39 -11.74 -24.98
CA ARG A 189 2.64 -12.36 -24.55
C ARG A 189 3.85 -11.72 -25.24
N ARG A 190 3.83 -11.56 -26.57
CA ARG A 190 4.90 -10.85 -27.32
C ARG A 190 5.08 -9.40 -26.84
N LEU A 191 4.01 -8.71 -26.47
CA LEU A 191 4.12 -7.36 -25.91
C LEU A 191 4.83 -7.40 -24.55
N ALA A 192 4.43 -8.30 -23.68
CA ALA A 192 5.04 -8.46 -22.35
C ALA A 192 6.52 -8.86 -22.46
N GLU A 193 6.86 -9.80 -23.34
CA GLU A 193 8.25 -10.22 -23.64
C GLU A 193 9.12 -9.01 -24.04
N ARG A 194 8.66 -8.19 -25.00
CA ARG A 194 9.38 -6.98 -25.43
C ARG A 194 9.57 -5.96 -24.31
N GLN A 195 8.53 -5.78 -23.45
CA GLN A 195 8.65 -4.84 -22.34
C GLN A 195 9.63 -5.36 -21.27
N LEU A 196 9.61 -6.65 -20.99
CA LEU A 196 10.54 -7.28 -20.08
C LEU A 196 11.98 -7.21 -20.59
N GLU A 197 12.21 -7.48 -21.88
CA GLU A 197 13.51 -7.33 -22.53
C GLU A 197 14.04 -5.89 -22.37
N ARG A 198 13.21 -4.88 -22.69
CA ARG A 198 13.58 -3.47 -22.49
C ARG A 198 13.86 -3.14 -21.01
N PHE A 199 13.11 -3.70 -20.10
CA PHE A 199 13.39 -3.55 -18.68
C PHE A 199 14.78 -4.07 -18.33
N VAL A 200 15.10 -5.30 -18.75
CA VAL A 200 16.38 -5.97 -18.43
C VAL A 200 17.58 -5.27 -19.12
N THR A 201 17.43 -4.87 -20.40
CA THR A 201 18.54 -4.30 -21.18
C THR A 201 18.75 -2.82 -20.90
N ASP A 202 17.69 -2.03 -20.76
CA ASP A 202 17.78 -0.57 -20.77
C ASP A 202 17.58 0.03 -19.37
N LEU A 203 16.61 -0.48 -18.58
CA LEU A 203 16.19 0.13 -17.34
C LEU A 203 16.94 -0.44 -16.14
N ARG A 204 16.97 -1.76 -15.99
CA ARG A 204 17.58 -2.43 -14.83
C ARG A 204 19.02 -1.99 -14.54
N PRO A 205 19.92 -1.84 -15.53
CA PRO A 205 21.29 -1.37 -15.28
C PRO A 205 21.36 0.06 -14.70
N ARG A 206 20.31 0.86 -14.90
CA ARG A 206 20.27 2.27 -14.47
C ARG A 206 19.64 2.45 -13.10
N LEU A 207 18.89 1.47 -12.58
CA LEU A 207 18.16 1.58 -11.30
C LEU A 207 19.11 1.87 -10.14
N GLY A 208 20.34 1.33 -10.14
CA GLY A 208 21.33 1.54 -9.10
C GLY A 208 21.83 2.99 -8.97
N ALA A 209 21.75 3.79 -10.03
CA ALA A 209 22.15 5.19 -10.03
C ALA A 209 21.03 6.16 -9.60
N LEU A 210 19.80 5.68 -9.42
CA LEU A 210 18.67 6.50 -9.03
C LEU A 210 18.64 6.70 -7.51
N ARG A 211 18.15 7.87 -7.08
CA ARG A 211 17.88 8.15 -5.67
C ARG A 211 16.90 7.09 -5.12
N ARG A 212 17.25 6.50 -3.98
CA ARG A 212 16.50 5.42 -3.33
C ARG A 212 16.07 5.83 -1.93
N GLN A 213 14.87 5.41 -1.55
CA GLN A 213 14.31 5.57 -0.22
C GLN A 213 13.19 4.54 -0.01
N VAL A 214 12.58 4.51 1.15
CA VAL A 214 11.31 3.80 1.35
C VAL A 214 10.21 4.56 0.61
N ILE A 215 9.43 3.84 -0.18
CA ILE A 215 8.33 4.36 -1.02
C ILE A 215 7.04 3.60 -0.72
N HIS A 216 5.89 4.14 -1.16
CA HIS A 216 4.59 3.47 -1.03
C HIS A 216 4.50 2.21 -1.91
N ASN A 217 5.00 2.28 -3.12
CA ASN A 217 5.10 1.20 -4.12
C ASN A 217 3.77 0.66 -4.68
N ASP A 218 2.61 1.01 -4.10
CA ASP A 218 1.29 0.58 -4.62
C ASP A 218 0.24 1.70 -4.54
N LEU A 219 0.56 2.88 -5.08
CA LEU A 219 -0.39 4.00 -5.08
C LEU A 219 -1.39 3.87 -6.24
N ASN A 220 -2.19 2.82 -6.21
CA ASN A 220 -3.29 2.57 -7.12
C ASN A 220 -4.58 3.34 -6.69
N PRO A 221 -5.61 3.48 -7.56
CA PRO A 221 -6.82 4.23 -7.23
C PRO A 221 -7.72 3.64 -6.13
N TYR A 222 -7.49 2.40 -5.69
CA TYR A 222 -8.18 1.80 -4.54
C TYR A 222 -7.53 2.23 -3.22
N ASN A 223 -6.22 2.56 -3.26
CA ASN A 223 -5.42 2.98 -2.10
C ASN A 223 -5.43 4.50 -1.90
N VAL A 224 -6.27 5.24 -2.63
CA VAL A 224 -6.41 6.70 -2.49
C VAL A 224 -7.85 7.04 -2.15
N MET A 225 -8.06 7.74 -1.03
CA MET A 225 -9.35 8.32 -0.66
C MET A 225 -9.37 9.80 -1.03
N VAL A 226 -10.50 10.27 -1.57
CA VAL A 226 -10.77 11.69 -1.81
C VAL A 226 -11.95 12.17 -0.97
N ALA A 227 -11.99 13.47 -0.64
CA ALA A 227 -13.08 14.04 0.12
C ALA A 227 -14.39 13.92 -0.68
N ARG A 228 -15.47 13.53 -0.02
CA ARG A 228 -16.78 13.23 -0.64
C ARG A 228 -17.38 14.45 -1.37
N ASP A 229 -17.25 15.61 -0.76
CA ASP A 229 -17.76 16.90 -1.27
C ASP A 229 -16.75 17.63 -2.17
N ARG A 230 -15.48 17.24 -2.15
CA ARG A 230 -14.38 17.85 -2.91
C ARG A 230 -13.45 16.76 -3.47
N PRO A 231 -13.85 16.06 -4.57
CA PRO A 231 -13.08 14.96 -5.13
C PRO A 231 -11.68 15.31 -5.67
N ASP A 232 -11.35 16.59 -5.78
CA ASP A 232 -10.03 17.11 -6.09
C ASP A 232 -9.11 17.26 -4.86
N GLN A 233 -9.60 16.94 -3.67
CA GLN A 233 -8.83 16.88 -2.44
C GLN A 233 -8.58 15.44 -2.02
N VAL A 234 -7.30 15.04 -1.94
CA VAL A 234 -6.90 13.73 -1.38
C VAL A 234 -7.13 13.78 0.13
N ALA A 235 -7.94 12.86 0.64
CA ALA A 235 -8.27 12.69 2.05
C ALA A 235 -7.31 11.73 2.75
N ALA A 236 -6.90 10.63 2.06
CA ALA A 236 -5.85 9.74 2.56
C ALA A 236 -5.20 8.90 1.46
N LEU A 237 -3.95 8.52 1.70
CA LEU A 237 -3.26 7.40 1.08
C LEU A 237 -3.35 6.21 2.03
N LEU A 238 -3.74 5.05 1.52
CA LEU A 238 -4.03 3.84 2.28
C LEU A 238 -3.08 2.72 1.87
N ASP A 239 -3.04 1.69 2.68
CA ASP A 239 -2.36 0.40 2.45
C ASP A 239 -0.84 0.52 2.27
N PHE A 240 -0.14 0.36 3.38
CA PHE A 240 1.33 0.44 3.47
C PHE A 240 2.01 -0.95 3.40
N GLY A 241 1.26 -2.00 3.01
CA GLY A 241 1.73 -3.38 2.98
C GLY A 241 2.78 -3.66 1.90
N ASP A 242 2.87 -2.81 0.89
CA ASP A 242 3.80 -2.96 -0.24
C ASP A 242 4.98 -1.97 -0.20
N MET A 243 5.15 -1.24 0.91
CA MET A 243 6.30 -0.35 1.08
C MET A 243 7.62 -1.12 0.98
N VAL A 244 8.58 -0.53 0.29
CA VAL A 244 9.91 -1.13 0.08
C VAL A 244 10.93 -0.03 -0.20
N ARG A 245 12.21 -0.31 0.04
CA ARG A 245 13.30 0.57 -0.40
C ARG A 245 13.54 0.39 -1.88
N ALA A 246 13.15 1.37 -2.68
CA ALA A 246 13.26 1.35 -4.14
C ALA A 246 13.67 2.71 -4.69
N PRO A 247 13.97 2.82 -5.99
CA PRO A 247 14.13 4.11 -6.64
C PRO A 247 12.89 4.99 -6.44
N LEU A 248 13.06 6.23 -5.99
CA LEU A 248 11.95 7.18 -5.81
C LEU A 248 11.11 7.35 -7.08
N ALA A 249 11.74 7.28 -8.24
CA ALA A 249 11.06 7.33 -9.53
C ALA A 249 10.07 6.18 -9.75
N GLN A 250 10.24 5.05 -9.05
CA GLN A 250 9.34 3.90 -9.14
C GLN A 250 7.96 4.24 -8.54
N ASP A 251 7.92 4.96 -7.42
CA ASP A 251 6.63 5.34 -6.79
C ASP A 251 5.80 6.22 -7.73
N LEU A 252 6.46 7.18 -8.38
CA LEU A 252 5.83 7.99 -9.40
C LEU A 252 5.39 7.17 -10.62
N ALA A 253 6.20 6.18 -11.05
CA ALA A 253 5.88 5.33 -12.18
C ALA A 253 4.66 4.44 -11.89
N VAL A 254 4.57 3.87 -10.68
CA VAL A 254 3.42 3.07 -10.23
C VAL A 254 2.16 3.93 -10.21
N ALA A 255 2.18 5.07 -9.51
CA ALA A 255 1.04 5.99 -9.48
C ALA A 255 0.64 6.47 -10.89
N GLY A 256 1.64 6.78 -11.74
CA GLY A 256 1.45 7.23 -13.12
C GLY A 256 0.81 6.18 -14.02
N ALA A 257 1.12 4.89 -13.82
CA ALA A 257 0.56 3.79 -14.62
C ALA A 257 -0.96 3.73 -14.51
N TYR A 258 -1.52 3.99 -13.33
CA TYR A 258 -2.97 4.03 -13.10
C TYR A 258 -3.65 5.31 -13.60
N LEU A 259 -2.88 6.31 -14.02
CA LEU A 259 -3.41 7.51 -14.66
C LEU A 259 -3.55 7.35 -16.18
N LEU A 260 -3.00 6.27 -16.75
CA LEU A 260 -3.18 5.94 -18.16
C LEU A 260 -4.63 5.55 -18.43
N ASP A 261 -5.11 5.89 -19.60
CA ASP A 261 -6.41 5.47 -20.13
C ASP A 261 -6.26 5.08 -21.62
N ASP A 262 -7.36 4.66 -22.23
CA ASP A 262 -7.40 4.26 -23.64
C ASP A 262 -7.36 5.45 -24.62
N ALA A 263 -7.13 6.68 -24.15
CA ALA A 263 -6.99 7.85 -25.03
C ALA A 263 -5.76 7.75 -25.92
N PRO A 264 -5.79 8.31 -27.15
CA PRO A 264 -4.71 8.20 -28.13
C PRO A 264 -3.33 8.69 -27.65
N ASN A 265 -3.25 9.52 -26.60
CA ASN A 265 -2.03 9.99 -25.96
C ASN A 265 -2.20 10.06 -24.43
N PRO A 266 -2.41 8.93 -23.75
CA PRO A 266 -2.78 8.91 -22.32
C PRO A 266 -1.70 9.54 -21.42
N CYS A 267 -0.41 9.24 -21.67
CA CYS A 267 0.71 9.75 -20.89
C CYS A 267 0.87 11.26 -20.96
N ARG A 268 0.58 11.87 -22.11
CA ARG A 268 0.89 13.30 -22.36
C ARG A 268 0.07 14.25 -21.50
N TRP A 269 -1.16 13.87 -21.18
CA TRP A 269 -2.09 14.71 -20.42
C TRP A 269 -2.06 14.44 -18.91
N ARG A 270 -2.02 13.18 -18.53
CA ARG A 270 -2.21 12.77 -17.13
C ARG A 270 -0.92 12.82 -16.31
N CYS A 271 0.17 12.26 -16.84
CA CYS A 271 1.47 12.36 -16.17
C CYS A 271 1.97 13.81 -16.13
N ALA A 272 1.76 14.61 -17.21
CA ALA A 272 2.17 16.01 -17.24
C ALA A 272 1.42 16.89 -16.22
N SER A 273 0.18 16.55 -15.85
CA SER A 273 -0.56 17.30 -14.83
C SER A 273 -0.12 17.02 -13.40
N ALA A 274 0.39 15.81 -13.11
CA ALA A 274 0.90 15.42 -11.80
C ALA A 274 2.37 15.83 -11.60
N TRP A 275 3.19 15.76 -12.66
CA TRP A 275 4.63 15.98 -12.64
C TRP A 275 5.09 17.31 -12.00
N PRO A 276 4.51 18.48 -12.36
CA PRO A 276 4.95 19.74 -11.76
C PRO A 276 4.77 19.83 -10.24
N ALA A 277 3.79 19.11 -9.69
CA ALA A 277 3.56 19.10 -8.25
C ALA A 277 4.64 18.33 -7.49
N ILE A 278 5.11 17.23 -8.06
CA ILE A 278 6.14 16.37 -7.48
C ILE A 278 7.53 17.03 -7.60
N THR A 279 7.89 17.53 -8.80
CA THR A 279 9.23 18.10 -9.04
C THR A 279 9.49 19.40 -8.29
N ARG A 280 8.46 20.20 -7.96
CA ARG A 280 8.62 21.45 -7.19
C ARG A 280 8.89 21.20 -5.70
N ARG A 281 8.48 20.06 -5.14
CA ARG A 281 8.66 19.75 -3.72
C ARG A 281 9.87 18.86 -3.43
N CYS A 282 10.39 18.18 -4.45
CA CYS A 282 11.54 17.27 -4.31
C CYS A 282 12.88 17.90 -4.76
N ARG A 283 12.93 19.23 -5.03
CA ARG A 283 14.18 19.96 -5.35
C ARG A 283 14.82 20.56 -4.11
#